data_e0cdb2f906dfdfe6473f27252cb02f1a
#
_entry.id   e0cdb2f906dfdfe6473f27252cb02f1a
#
_cell.length_a   1.000
_cell.length_b   1.000
_cell.length_c   1.000
_cell.angle_alpha   90.00
_cell.angle_beta   90.00
_cell.angle_gamma   90.00
#
_symmetry.space_group_name_H-M   'P 1'
#
loop_
_entity.id
_entity.type
_entity.pdbx_description
1 polymer ?
#
loop_
_entity_poly.entity_id
_entity_poly.type
_entity_poly.pdbx_seq_one_letter_code
_entity_poly.pdbx_strand_id
1 'polypeptide(L)'
;MIAILNRGCKMDLNNLYNFKNAVRHFVNIDLLKYPADIENFSTRELCWTMPVSFNVQKGNGKYRTLKIPNVLNFVRAYHYYSGLPDFDNIQGINPEHSRMTVNFDTGDFIAGEYDAQLNDDFMNLCLYDNLIKLDIKDFYGKLYSHYLPKGQLKDNVFTSMNNGRTGGIIMGNYLSLYFAENALKKISDDFETALEDASINCHFEYFSDDFYIFCNKYDNETIRGLFNQVLAENDHEGNDRKIEIEDYESYNIENLLTRYWKAIMRHWNEEVLKDFQRQNQIGTEIQHKLSFLNQLIYR
;
A
#
# COMPACT_ATOMS: atom_id res chain seq x y z
N MET A 1 24.95 11.82 20.32
CA MET A 1 23.83 12.76 20.50
C MET A 1 22.64 12.25 19.70
N ILE A 2 22.03 11.16 20.22
CA ILE A 2 20.98 10.33 19.54
C ILE A 2 19.67 10.47 20.35
N ALA A 3 19.45 11.59 21.00
CA ALA A 3 18.41 11.74 22.03
C ALA A 3 17.09 12.37 21.55
N ILE A 4 16.92 12.65 20.26
CA ILE A 4 15.68 13.23 19.73
C ILE A 4 14.82 12.22 18.97
N LEU A 5 15.37 11.07 18.61
CA LEU A 5 14.63 9.96 17.98
C LEU A 5 13.83 9.09 18.97
N ASN A 6 13.80 9.44 20.25
CA ASN A 6 13.14 8.68 21.31
C ASN A 6 11.68 9.09 21.55
N ARG A 7 10.94 9.49 20.55
CA ARG A 7 9.47 9.54 20.59
C ARG A 7 8.90 8.33 19.84
N GLY A 8 9.09 7.15 20.39
CA GLY A 8 8.26 6.00 20.05
C GLY A 8 8.43 5.34 18.69
N CYS A 9 9.01 5.99 17.70
CA CYS A 9 9.17 5.42 16.37
C CYS A 9 10.33 4.42 16.34
N LYS A 10 10.02 3.14 16.29
CA LYS A 10 10.98 2.03 16.12
C LYS A 10 11.37 1.81 14.65
N MET A 11 10.90 2.65 13.73
CA MET A 11 11.11 2.45 12.31
C MET A 11 12.49 2.93 11.87
N ASP A 12 13.19 2.05 11.17
CA ASP A 12 14.45 2.36 10.49
C ASP A 12 14.17 3.30 9.30
N LEU A 13 14.88 4.45 9.24
CA LEU A 13 14.77 5.40 8.13
C LEU A 13 15.05 4.76 6.77
N ASN A 14 15.87 3.74 6.70
CA ASN A 14 16.12 3.00 5.49
C ASN A 14 14.84 2.29 5.00
N ASN A 15 14.03 1.74 5.90
CA ASN A 15 12.77 1.11 5.55
C ASN A 15 11.74 2.14 5.10
N LEU A 16 11.70 3.31 5.74
CA LEU A 16 10.80 4.41 5.36
C LEU A 16 11.13 4.98 3.98
N TYR A 17 12.42 5.12 3.67
CA TYR A 17 12.87 5.61 2.38
C TYR A 17 12.64 4.58 1.26
N ASN A 18 12.73 3.31 1.59
CA ASN A 18 12.67 2.19 0.65
C ASN A 18 11.51 1.25 0.96
N PHE A 19 10.33 1.70 0.68
CA PHE A 19 9.06 1.06 1.03
C PHE A 19 8.90 -0.41 0.55
N LYS A 20 9.71 -0.91 -0.40
CA LYS A 20 9.59 -2.30 -0.90
C LYS A 20 10.94 -2.98 -1.13
N ASN A 21 11.90 -2.79 -0.27
CA ASN A 21 13.21 -3.47 -0.31
C ASN A 21 14.08 -3.26 -1.57
N ALA A 22 13.52 -2.82 -2.70
CA ALA A 22 14.25 -2.70 -3.95
C ALA A 22 15.42 -1.71 -3.89
N VAL A 23 15.28 -0.64 -3.11
CA VAL A 23 16.27 0.44 -2.99
C VAL A 23 17.19 0.26 -1.79
N ARG A 24 16.80 -0.53 -0.80
CA ARG A 24 17.58 -0.75 0.44
C ARG A 24 19.01 -1.23 0.17
N HIS A 25 19.22 -1.91 -0.94
CA HIS A 25 20.54 -2.36 -1.36
C HIS A 25 21.39 -1.25 -1.99
N PHE A 26 20.79 -0.14 -2.40
CA PHE A 26 21.47 0.97 -3.07
C PHE A 26 21.65 2.18 -2.18
N VAL A 27 20.80 2.35 -1.16
CA VAL A 27 20.80 3.52 -0.27
C VAL A 27 20.84 3.05 1.18
N ASN A 28 21.87 3.44 1.89
CA ASN A 28 21.97 3.26 3.34
C ASN A 28 22.02 4.64 4.01
N ILE A 29 20.90 5.07 4.59
CA ILE A 29 20.77 6.39 5.22
C ILE A 29 21.65 6.51 6.46
N ASP A 30 21.88 5.42 7.20
CA ASP A 30 22.70 5.42 8.40
C ASP A 30 24.17 5.79 8.13
N LEU A 31 24.62 5.57 6.90
CA LEU A 31 25.96 5.97 6.45
C LEU A 31 26.05 7.43 6.02
N LEU A 32 24.91 8.11 5.87
CA LEU A 32 24.89 9.52 5.46
C LEU A 32 25.16 10.43 6.64
N LYS A 33 26.03 11.39 6.42
CA LYS A 33 26.25 12.51 7.34
C LYS A 33 25.39 13.69 6.91
N TYR A 34 24.42 14.06 7.71
CA TYR A 34 23.59 15.25 7.50
C TYR A 34 23.47 16.06 8.79
N PRO A 35 23.19 17.38 8.72
CA PRO A 35 23.00 18.23 9.89
C PRO A 35 21.85 17.73 10.76
N ALA A 36 21.99 17.85 12.09
CA ALA A 36 20.98 17.41 13.03
C ALA A 36 19.68 18.22 12.96
N ASP A 37 19.75 19.43 12.41
CA ASP A 37 18.65 20.38 12.23
C ASP A 37 18.21 20.52 10.77
N ILE A 38 18.37 19.46 9.99
CA ILE A 38 18.10 19.43 8.54
C ILE A 38 16.67 19.86 8.19
N GLU A 39 15.71 19.65 9.08
CA GLU A 39 14.30 20.07 8.91
C GLU A 39 14.14 21.58 8.81
N ASN A 40 15.08 22.34 9.39
CA ASN A 40 15.08 23.81 9.36
C ASN A 40 15.72 24.39 8.09
N PHE A 41 16.39 23.55 7.30
CA PHE A 41 17.04 24.01 6.08
C PHE A 41 16.03 24.53 5.07
N SER A 42 16.31 25.68 4.49
CA SER A 42 15.53 26.27 3.42
C SER A 42 15.75 25.54 2.09
N THR A 43 14.89 25.81 1.13
CA THR A 43 15.07 25.35 -0.26
C THR A 43 16.28 25.99 -0.95
N ARG A 44 16.87 27.05 -0.39
CA ARG A 44 18.13 27.62 -0.88
C ARG A 44 19.34 26.79 -0.44
N GLU A 45 19.25 26.17 0.72
CA GLU A 45 20.30 25.32 1.28
C GLU A 45 20.21 23.90 0.75
N LEU A 46 18.98 23.35 0.67
CA LEU A 46 18.71 22.08 -0.02
C LEU A 46 17.89 22.37 -1.28
N CYS A 47 18.56 22.37 -2.42
CA CYS A 47 17.91 22.63 -3.71
C CYS A 47 16.78 21.65 -4.00
N TRP A 48 15.84 22.07 -4.79
CA TRP A 48 14.88 21.16 -5.41
C TRP A 48 15.60 20.17 -6.31
N THR A 49 15.26 18.92 -6.19
CA THR A 49 15.94 17.85 -6.93
C THR A 49 14.95 17.01 -7.70
N MET A 50 15.36 16.59 -8.90
CA MET A 50 14.62 15.58 -9.65
C MET A 50 14.79 14.22 -8.96
N PRO A 51 13.68 13.49 -8.72
CA PRO A 51 13.79 12.12 -8.26
C PRO A 51 14.36 11.22 -9.36
N VAL A 52 15.07 10.19 -8.96
CA VAL A 52 15.50 9.12 -9.88
C VAL A 52 14.30 8.25 -10.22
N SER A 53 13.97 8.16 -11.50
CA SER A 53 12.86 7.34 -11.98
C SER A 53 13.35 5.99 -12.49
N PHE A 54 12.62 4.91 -12.15
CA PHE A 54 12.86 3.58 -12.68
C PHE A 54 11.52 2.85 -12.92
N ASN A 55 11.54 1.93 -13.86
CA ASN A 55 10.35 1.18 -14.22
C ASN A 55 10.40 -0.22 -13.64
N VAL A 56 9.32 -0.59 -12.94
CA VAL A 56 9.08 -1.95 -12.47
C VAL A 56 8.06 -2.59 -13.39
N GLN A 57 8.38 -3.78 -13.91
CA GLN A 57 7.49 -4.52 -14.77
C GLN A 57 6.27 -5.00 -13.97
N LYS A 58 5.09 -4.68 -14.49
CA LYS A 58 3.83 -5.31 -14.10
C LYS A 58 3.57 -6.50 -15.02
N GLY A 59 2.66 -7.39 -14.63
CA GLY A 59 2.15 -8.40 -15.55
C GLY A 59 1.69 -7.79 -16.88
N ASN A 60 1.61 -8.61 -17.93
CA ASN A 60 1.11 -8.22 -19.26
C ASN A 60 1.95 -7.14 -19.99
N GLY A 61 3.25 -7.09 -19.76
CA GLY A 61 4.16 -6.16 -20.45
C GLY A 61 3.98 -4.69 -20.09
N LYS A 62 3.19 -4.37 -19.07
CA LYS A 62 3.04 -3.01 -18.54
C LYS A 62 4.13 -2.71 -17.53
N TYR A 63 4.45 -1.43 -17.37
CA TYR A 63 5.42 -0.94 -16.39
C TYR A 63 4.76 0.04 -15.42
N ARG A 64 5.25 0.03 -14.18
CA ARG A 64 4.98 1.08 -13.18
C ARG A 64 6.24 1.88 -12.99
N THR A 65 6.16 3.20 -13.16
CA THR A 65 7.27 4.10 -12.87
C THR A 65 7.27 4.41 -11.37
N LEU A 66 8.32 3.98 -10.69
CA LEU A 66 8.62 4.38 -9.32
C LEU A 66 9.67 5.48 -9.34
N LYS A 67 9.68 6.30 -8.30
CA LYS A 67 10.60 7.42 -8.17
C LYS A 67 11.26 7.40 -6.81
N ILE A 68 12.57 7.53 -6.78
CA ILE A 68 13.35 7.66 -5.55
C ILE A 68 13.69 9.13 -5.38
N PRO A 69 13.19 9.81 -4.34
CA PRO A 69 13.55 11.19 -4.06
C PRO A 69 15.02 11.29 -3.64
N ASN A 70 15.60 12.49 -3.75
CA ASN A 70 16.90 12.76 -3.16
C ASN A 70 16.83 12.52 -1.64
N VAL A 71 17.78 11.76 -1.12
CA VAL A 71 17.73 11.29 0.26
C VAL A 71 17.78 12.44 1.28
N LEU A 72 18.53 13.50 1.03
CA LEU A 72 18.60 14.65 1.94
C LEU A 72 17.27 15.41 2.00
N ASN A 73 16.62 15.61 0.85
CA ASN A 73 15.29 16.21 0.79
C ASN A 73 14.24 15.31 1.45
N PHE A 74 14.35 13.99 1.29
CA PHE A 74 13.48 13.04 1.98
C PHE A 74 13.67 13.07 3.50
N VAL A 75 14.91 13.02 3.98
CA VAL A 75 15.23 13.10 5.42
C VAL A 75 14.73 14.42 6.01
N ARG A 76 14.93 15.55 5.30
CA ARG A 76 14.38 16.84 5.72
C ARG A 76 12.86 16.80 5.87
N ALA A 77 12.17 16.29 4.87
CA ALA A 77 10.73 16.18 4.89
C ALA A 77 10.25 15.22 6.00
N TYR A 78 10.91 14.09 6.16
CA TYR A 78 10.62 13.14 7.22
C TYR A 78 10.71 13.79 8.61
N HIS A 79 11.83 14.45 8.93
CA HIS A 79 12.00 15.13 10.22
C HIS A 79 10.93 16.22 10.43
N TYR A 80 10.56 16.91 9.37
CA TYR A 80 9.52 17.93 9.45
C TYR A 80 8.13 17.34 9.74
N TYR A 81 7.79 16.22 9.09
CA TYR A 81 6.44 15.63 9.17
C TYR A 81 6.30 14.53 10.24
N SER A 82 7.37 14.00 10.79
CA SER A 82 7.33 12.90 11.79
C SER A 82 6.57 13.22 13.07
N GLY A 83 6.27 14.49 13.33
CA GLY A 83 5.46 14.91 14.48
C GLY A 83 3.97 15.01 14.21
N LEU A 84 3.51 14.65 13.00
CA LEU A 84 2.09 14.67 12.66
C LEU A 84 1.33 13.56 13.39
N PRO A 85 0.04 13.79 13.73
CA PRO A 85 -0.81 12.74 14.26
C PRO A 85 -0.83 11.52 13.33
N ASP A 86 -0.88 10.35 13.92
CA ASP A 86 -0.96 9.06 13.20
C ASP A 86 0.15 8.78 12.19
N PHE A 87 1.23 9.59 12.19
CA PHE A 87 2.33 9.38 11.26
C PHE A 87 2.99 8.00 11.43
N ASP A 88 3.11 7.54 12.67
CA ASP A 88 3.68 6.22 12.99
C ASP A 88 2.64 5.09 12.96
N ASN A 89 1.36 5.44 12.76
CA ASN A 89 0.25 4.50 12.74
C ASN A 89 -0.67 4.78 11.54
N ILE A 90 -0.15 4.64 10.34
CA ILE A 90 -0.91 4.84 9.09
C ILE A 90 -2.18 3.97 9.05
N GLN A 91 -2.12 2.77 9.61
CA GLN A 91 -3.26 1.84 9.66
C GLN A 91 -4.35 2.29 10.62
N GLY A 92 -4.00 3.11 11.61
CA GLY A 92 -4.95 3.75 12.52
C GLY A 92 -5.63 4.97 11.93
N ILE A 93 -5.27 5.40 10.71
CA ILE A 93 -5.90 6.56 10.08
C ILE A 93 -7.37 6.27 9.75
N ASN A 94 -7.66 5.09 9.22
CA ASN A 94 -9.03 4.60 9.06
C ASN A 94 -9.11 3.10 9.39
N PRO A 95 -9.15 2.73 10.68
CA PRO A 95 -9.12 1.33 11.10
C PRO A 95 -10.41 0.57 10.76
N GLU A 96 -11.53 1.28 10.54
CA GLU A 96 -12.83 0.67 10.29
C GLU A 96 -12.94 0.09 8.88
N HIS A 97 -12.27 0.73 7.92
CA HIS A 97 -12.31 0.34 6.51
C HIS A 97 -10.98 -0.17 5.96
N SER A 98 -9.96 -0.30 6.81
CA SER A 98 -8.64 -0.80 6.39
C SER A 98 -8.64 -2.30 6.19
N ARG A 99 -8.35 -2.76 4.97
CA ARG A 99 -8.40 -4.17 4.60
C ARG A 99 -7.20 -4.99 5.04
N MET A 100 -6.01 -4.44 4.96
CA MET A 100 -4.76 -5.16 5.27
C MET A 100 -3.76 -4.28 5.98
N THR A 101 -2.96 -4.91 6.82
CA THR A 101 -1.92 -4.26 7.61
C THR A 101 -0.54 -4.43 6.98
N VAL A 102 0.20 -3.35 6.86
CA VAL A 102 1.58 -3.37 6.38
C VAL A 102 2.54 -3.48 7.55
N ASN A 103 3.47 -4.41 7.46
CA ASN A 103 4.60 -4.46 8.40
C ASN A 103 5.60 -3.37 8.03
N PHE A 104 5.71 -2.33 8.85
CA PHE A 104 6.59 -1.18 8.57
C PHE A 104 8.08 -1.50 8.70
N ASP A 105 8.45 -2.55 9.42
CA ASP A 105 9.85 -2.97 9.52
C ASP A 105 10.36 -3.60 8.22
N THR A 106 9.47 -4.26 7.47
CA THR A 106 9.82 -4.97 6.25
C THR A 106 9.27 -4.32 4.98
N GLY A 107 8.21 -3.52 5.09
CA GLY A 107 7.44 -2.99 3.96
C GLY A 107 6.54 -4.03 3.27
N ASP A 108 6.41 -5.22 3.85
CA ASP A 108 5.55 -6.31 3.38
C ASP A 108 4.30 -6.44 4.25
N PHE A 109 3.35 -7.25 3.82
CA PHE A 109 2.19 -7.61 4.64
C PHE A 109 2.59 -8.49 5.83
N ILE A 110 1.84 -8.40 6.91
CA ILE A 110 2.01 -9.29 8.04
C ILE A 110 1.65 -10.72 7.60
N ALA A 111 2.49 -11.67 7.96
CA ALA A 111 2.29 -13.06 7.56
C ALA A 111 0.97 -13.62 8.10
N GLY A 112 0.15 -14.19 7.22
CA GLY A 112 -1.15 -14.77 7.55
C GLY A 112 -2.34 -13.84 7.36
N GLU A 113 -2.17 -12.53 7.26
CA GLU A 113 -3.28 -11.58 7.03
C GLU A 113 -4.02 -11.83 5.74
N TYR A 114 -3.32 -12.17 4.67
CA TYR A 114 -3.97 -12.50 3.41
C TYR A 114 -4.93 -13.70 3.52
N ASP A 115 -4.57 -14.71 4.30
CA ASP A 115 -5.43 -15.88 4.50
C ASP A 115 -6.61 -15.56 5.43
N ALA A 116 -6.42 -14.68 6.41
CA ALA A 116 -7.48 -14.14 7.25
C ALA A 116 -8.47 -13.33 6.40
N GLN A 117 -7.97 -12.39 5.62
CA GLN A 117 -8.78 -11.56 4.73
C GLN A 117 -9.59 -12.39 3.72
N LEU A 118 -8.99 -13.44 3.16
CA LEU A 118 -9.70 -14.34 2.26
C LEU A 118 -10.87 -15.06 2.96
N ASN A 119 -10.70 -15.42 4.23
CA ASN A 119 -11.80 -16.01 5.02
C ASN A 119 -12.90 -14.98 5.33
N ASP A 120 -12.51 -13.73 5.64
CA ASP A 120 -13.46 -12.65 5.89
C ASP A 120 -14.26 -12.31 4.63
N ASP A 121 -13.63 -12.34 3.45
CA ASP A 121 -14.31 -12.19 2.16
C ASP A 121 -15.37 -13.28 1.95
N PHE A 122 -15.04 -14.54 2.25
CA PHE A 122 -16.03 -15.63 2.16
C PHE A 122 -17.17 -15.47 3.16
N MET A 123 -16.88 -15.00 4.38
CA MET A 123 -17.92 -14.72 5.37
C MET A 123 -18.84 -13.60 4.88
N ASN A 124 -18.30 -12.53 4.34
CA ASN A 124 -19.08 -11.43 3.78
C ASN A 124 -19.91 -11.89 2.58
N LEU A 125 -19.37 -12.73 1.68
CA LEU A 125 -20.11 -13.29 0.56
C LEU A 125 -21.20 -14.32 0.98
N CYS A 126 -21.21 -14.78 2.25
CA CYS A 126 -22.34 -15.51 2.80
C CYS A 126 -23.47 -14.59 3.28
N LEU A 127 -23.18 -13.31 3.53
CA LEU A 127 -24.13 -12.30 4.01
C LEU A 127 -24.68 -11.43 2.88
N TYR A 128 -23.90 -11.21 1.83
CA TYR A 128 -24.20 -10.37 0.67
C TYR A 128 -24.16 -11.17 -0.63
N ASP A 129 -24.86 -10.70 -1.63
CA ASP A 129 -24.98 -11.39 -2.93
C ASP A 129 -23.69 -11.39 -3.74
N ASN A 130 -22.87 -10.34 -3.60
CA ASN A 130 -21.64 -10.18 -4.37
C ASN A 130 -20.65 -9.19 -3.74
N LEU A 131 -19.42 -9.28 -4.22
CA LEU A 131 -18.32 -8.35 -4.03
C LEU A 131 -18.15 -7.50 -5.28
N ILE A 132 -18.13 -6.16 -5.14
CA ILE A 132 -17.69 -5.23 -6.18
C ILE A 132 -16.30 -4.76 -5.84
N LYS A 133 -15.37 -4.88 -6.77
CA LYS A 133 -14.04 -4.27 -6.67
C LYS A 133 -14.00 -3.02 -7.52
N LEU A 134 -13.69 -1.88 -6.91
CA LEU A 134 -13.53 -0.57 -7.54
C LEU A 134 -12.13 -0.04 -7.32
N ASP A 135 -11.58 0.70 -8.26
CA ASP A 135 -10.20 1.22 -8.26
C ASP A 135 -10.21 2.73 -8.56
N ILE A 136 -9.39 3.49 -7.86
CA ILE A 136 -9.19 4.91 -8.14
C ILE A 136 -8.10 5.05 -9.21
N LYS A 137 -8.44 5.67 -10.32
CA LYS A 137 -7.55 5.83 -11.47
C LYS A 137 -6.41 6.80 -11.18
N ASP A 138 -5.16 6.31 -11.31
CA ASP A 138 -3.93 7.09 -11.13
C ASP A 138 -3.90 7.89 -9.82
N PHE A 139 -4.28 7.24 -8.71
CA PHE A 139 -4.50 7.88 -7.42
C PHE A 139 -3.32 8.77 -7.01
N TYR A 140 -2.11 8.22 -6.92
CA TYR A 140 -0.91 8.97 -6.53
C TYR A 140 -0.56 10.10 -7.52
N GLY A 141 -0.87 9.91 -8.81
CA GLY A 141 -0.64 10.91 -9.85
C GLY A 141 -1.59 12.11 -9.76
N LYS A 142 -2.78 11.88 -9.18
CA LYS A 142 -3.81 12.91 -9.02
C LYS A 142 -3.85 13.54 -7.63
N LEU A 143 -3.09 13.03 -6.65
CA LEU A 143 -2.97 13.67 -5.35
C LEU A 143 -2.23 14.99 -5.48
N TYR A 144 -2.97 16.08 -5.37
CA TYR A 144 -2.43 17.42 -5.48
C TYR A 144 -1.92 17.89 -4.11
N SER A 145 -0.66 18.32 -4.02
CA SER A 145 -0.06 18.68 -2.73
C SER A 145 -0.80 19.80 -1.97
N HIS A 146 -1.54 20.66 -2.69
CA HIS A 146 -2.33 21.71 -2.08
C HIS A 146 -3.61 21.20 -1.36
N TYR A 147 -4.06 19.99 -1.64
CA TYR A 147 -5.23 19.39 -0.98
C TYR A 147 -4.86 18.54 0.24
N LEU A 148 -3.58 18.27 0.42
CA LEU A 148 -3.10 17.63 1.64
C LEU A 148 -3.37 18.53 2.87
N PRO A 149 -3.47 17.98 4.09
CA PRO A 149 -3.88 18.74 5.29
C PRO A 149 -3.11 20.05 5.45
N LYS A 150 -3.79 21.17 5.23
CA LYS A 150 -3.18 22.51 5.07
C LYS A 150 -2.48 23.03 6.34
N GLY A 151 -2.91 22.59 7.52
CA GLY A 151 -2.36 23.12 8.77
C GLY A 151 -0.91 22.75 9.04
N GLN A 152 -0.36 21.78 8.32
CA GLN A 152 0.91 21.15 8.62
C GLN A 152 1.80 20.97 7.38
N LEU A 153 1.26 21.19 6.16
CA LEU A 153 2.02 21.04 4.94
C LEU A 153 2.82 22.31 4.63
N LYS A 154 4.14 22.20 4.66
CA LYS A 154 5.02 23.15 3.98
C LYS A 154 5.25 22.69 2.56
N ASP A 155 4.51 23.22 1.61
CA ASP A 155 4.58 22.84 0.20
C ASP A 155 6.01 22.75 -0.34
N ASN A 156 6.86 23.70 0.01
CA ASN A 156 8.23 23.72 -0.47
C ASN A 156 9.11 22.61 0.13
N VAL A 157 8.79 22.10 1.33
CA VAL A 157 9.50 20.95 1.92
C VAL A 157 9.11 19.68 1.20
N PHE A 158 7.81 19.45 1.02
CA PHE A 158 7.30 18.25 0.37
C PHE A 158 7.64 18.21 -1.13
N THR A 159 7.36 19.29 -1.84
CA THR A 159 7.56 19.37 -3.29
C THR A 159 9.04 19.43 -3.70
N SER A 160 9.96 19.78 -2.77
CA SER A 160 11.39 19.75 -3.04
C SER A 160 11.91 18.36 -3.46
N MET A 161 11.25 17.30 -2.99
CA MET A 161 11.56 15.92 -3.38
C MET A 161 11.15 15.61 -4.83
N ASN A 162 10.26 16.40 -5.42
CA ASN A 162 9.72 16.22 -6.78
C ASN A 162 10.02 17.44 -7.69
N ASN A 163 11.13 18.09 -7.46
CA ASN A 163 11.59 19.25 -8.24
C ASN A 163 10.53 20.39 -8.27
N GLY A 164 9.88 20.67 -7.16
CA GLY A 164 8.85 21.72 -7.04
C GLY A 164 7.49 21.41 -7.70
N ARG A 165 7.30 20.19 -8.19
CA ARG A 165 6.01 19.78 -8.78
C ARG A 165 4.98 19.56 -7.70
N THR A 166 3.80 20.10 -7.89
CA THR A 166 2.66 20.01 -6.97
C THR A 166 1.60 19.00 -7.41
N GLY A 167 1.57 18.63 -8.68
CA GLY A 167 0.68 17.59 -9.22
C GLY A 167 1.28 16.20 -9.05
N GLY A 168 0.58 15.35 -8.33
CA GLY A 168 1.01 14.01 -7.98
C GLY A 168 2.07 13.96 -6.88
N ILE A 169 2.04 12.89 -6.12
CA ILE A 169 3.05 12.58 -5.11
C ILE A 169 3.93 11.40 -5.53
N ILE A 170 5.14 11.35 -5.00
CA ILE A 170 6.09 10.30 -5.37
C ILE A 170 5.68 8.98 -4.75
N MET A 171 5.27 8.02 -5.59
CA MET A 171 4.96 6.66 -5.14
C MET A 171 6.23 5.92 -4.68
N GLY A 172 6.12 5.15 -3.59
CA GLY A 172 7.16 4.21 -3.14
C GLY A 172 7.95 4.69 -1.93
N ASN A 173 7.44 5.66 -1.17
CA ASN A 173 8.00 6.05 0.11
C ASN A 173 6.91 6.25 1.17
N TYR A 174 7.30 6.14 2.43
CA TYR A 174 6.39 6.20 3.57
C TYR A 174 5.67 7.54 3.72
N LEU A 175 6.36 8.65 3.46
CA LEU A 175 5.78 9.98 3.59
C LEU A 175 4.63 10.18 2.60
N SER A 176 4.81 9.73 1.37
CA SER A 176 3.73 9.77 0.37
C SER A 176 2.58 8.81 0.73
N LEU A 177 2.88 7.66 1.32
CA LEU A 177 1.85 6.75 1.82
C LEU A 177 1.02 7.40 2.91
N TYR A 178 1.66 8.07 3.88
CA TYR A 178 0.95 8.79 4.93
C TYR A 178 -0.06 9.81 4.39
N PHE A 179 0.35 10.61 3.41
CA PHE A 179 -0.55 11.58 2.79
C PHE A 179 -1.63 10.93 1.91
N ALA A 180 -1.29 9.82 1.26
CA ALA A 180 -2.25 9.03 0.50
C ALA A 180 -3.34 8.44 1.40
N GLU A 181 -2.97 7.85 2.55
CA GLU A 181 -3.92 7.30 3.51
C GLU A 181 -4.83 8.37 4.13
N ASN A 182 -4.31 9.58 4.40
CA ASN A 182 -5.16 10.69 4.84
C ASN A 182 -6.19 11.12 3.78
N ALA A 183 -5.83 11.09 2.50
CA ALA A 183 -6.76 11.37 1.41
C ALA A 183 -7.79 10.24 1.26
N LEU A 184 -7.35 8.97 1.36
CA LEU A 184 -8.23 7.81 1.32
C LEU A 184 -9.20 7.77 2.49
N LYS A 185 -8.75 8.19 3.69
CA LYS A 185 -9.67 8.33 4.83
C LYS A 185 -10.81 9.28 4.48
N LYS A 186 -10.48 10.47 3.96
CA LYS A 186 -11.54 11.43 3.57
C LYS A 186 -12.49 10.84 2.53
N ILE A 187 -11.95 10.19 1.49
CA ILE A 187 -12.77 9.56 0.45
C ILE A 187 -13.64 8.44 1.03
N SER A 188 -13.12 7.62 1.93
CA SER A 188 -13.89 6.55 2.55
C SER A 188 -14.99 7.08 3.49
N ASP A 189 -14.71 8.12 4.28
CA ASP A 189 -15.71 8.76 5.15
C ASP A 189 -16.83 9.40 4.31
N ASP A 190 -16.49 10.09 3.22
CA ASP A 190 -17.46 10.69 2.29
C ASP A 190 -18.30 9.60 1.59
N PHE A 191 -17.67 8.46 1.26
CA PHE A 191 -18.34 7.33 0.62
C PHE A 191 -19.29 6.60 1.59
N GLU A 192 -18.85 6.38 2.82
CA GLU A 192 -19.71 5.82 3.88
C GLU A 192 -20.96 6.68 4.07
N THR A 193 -20.79 8.00 4.20
CA THR A 193 -21.91 8.94 4.31
C THR A 193 -22.87 8.84 3.12
N ALA A 194 -22.33 8.76 1.91
CA ALA A 194 -23.18 8.63 0.71
C ALA A 194 -23.96 7.31 0.66
N LEU A 195 -23.38 6.22 1.13
CA LEU A 195 -24.04 4.91 1.23
C LEU A 195 -25.15 4.92 2.29
N GLU A 196 -24.88 5.54 3.46
CA GLU A 196 -25.87 5.72 4.53
C GLU A 196 -27.06 6.58 4.09
N ASP A 197 -26.82 7.72 3.45
CA ASP A 197 -27.85 8.63 2.93
C ASP A 197 -28.74 7.93 1.89
N ALA A 198 -28.14 7.04 1.08
CA ALA A 198 -28.89 6.20 0.13
C ALA A 198 -29.56 4.98 0.78
N SER A 199 -29.36 4.75 2.08
CA SER A 199 -29.87 3.58 2.82
C SER A 199 -29.44 2.24 2.22
N ILE A 200 -28.22 2.15 1.71
CA ILE A 200 -27.66 0.93 1.11
C ILE A 200 -27.04 0.09 2.21
N ASN A 201 -27.50 -1.18 2.30
CA ASN A 201 -26.91 -2.16 3.21
C ASN A 201 -25.73 -2.84 2.53
N CYS A 202 -24.51 -2.45 2.90
CA CYS A 202 -23.27 -3.03 2.42
C CYS A 202 -22.21 -3.02 3.51
N HIS A 203 -21.12 -3.74 3.24
CA HIS A 203 -19.86 -3.65 3.99
C HIS A 203 -18.77 -3.33 3.01
N PHE A 204 -17.91 -2.36 3.31
CA PHE A 204 -16.78 -2.06 2.46
C PHE A 204 -15.48 -1.90 3.23
N GLU A 205 -14.41 -2.22 2.55
CA GLU A 205 -13.03 -2.04 2.98
C GLU A 205 -12.21 -1.53 1.81
N TYR A 206 -11.06 -0.92 2.08
CA TYR A 206 -10.13 -0.56 1.02
C TYR A 206 -8.69 -0.96 1.35
N PHE A 207 -7.92 -1.14 0.31
CA PHE A 207 -6.48 -1.31 0.39
C PHE A 207 -5.81 -0.45 -0.67
N SER A 208 -5.13 0.63 -0.25
CA SER A 208 -4.62 1.64 -1.17
C SER A 208 -5.75 2.20 -2.03
N ASP A 209 -5.60 2.20 -3.36
CA ASP A 209 -6.56 2.68 -4.34
C ASP A 209 -7.67 1.68 -4.72
N ASP A 210 -7.62 0.44 -4.19
CA ASP A 210 -8.60 -0.61 -4.46
C ASP A 210 -9.67 -0.68 -3.34
N PHE A 211 -10.95 -0.52 -3.67
CA PHE A 211 -12.10 -0.64 -2.78
C PHE A 211 -12.84 -1.96 -3.01
N TYR A 212 -13.24 -2.62 -1.94
CA TYR A 212 -13.91 -3.91 -1.90
C TYR A 212 -15.24 -3.74 -1.21
N ILE A 213 -16.37 -3.85 -1.93
CA ILE A 213 -17.70 -3.57 -1.42
C ILE A 213 -18.55 -4.83 -1.53
N PHE A 214 -18.99 -5.37 -0.40
CA PHE A 214 -19.93 -6.48 -0.30
C PHE A 214 -21.33 -5.94 -0.20
N CYS A 215 -22.20 -6.29 -1.15
CA CYS A 215 -23.54 -5.70 -1.28
C CYS A 215 -24.52 -6.64 -1.99
N ASN A 216 -25.78 -6.23 -2.06
CA ASN A 216 -26.78 -6.94 -2.85
C ASN A 216 -26.71 -6.55 -4.34
N LYS A 217 -27.02 -7.48 -5.23
CA LYS A 217 -26.86 -7.30 -6.69
C LYS A 217 -27.62 -6.10 -7.26
N TYR A 218 -28.77 -5.77 -6.68
CA TYR A 218 -29.59 -4.65 -7.16
C TYR A 218 -29.00 -3.27 -6.80
N ASP A 219 -28.05 -3.21 -5.87
CA ASP A 219 -27.42 -1.96 -5.43
C ASP A 219 -26.14 -1.62 -6.26
N ASN A 220 -25.65 -2.55 -7.08
CA ASN A 220 -24.38 -2.43 -7.79
C ASN A 220 -24.22 -1.10 -8.55
N GLU A 221 -25.20 -0.74 -9.37
CA GLU A 221 -25.12 0.47 -10.19
C GLU A 221 -25.23 1.75 -9.33
N THR A 222 -26.04 1.72 -8.27
CA THR A 222 -26.15 2.84 -7.33
C THR A 222 -24.84 3.06 -6.59
N ILE A 223 -24.21 1.98 -6.08
CA ILE A 223 -22.91 2.04 -5.40
C ILE A 223 -21.82 2.61 -6.32
N ARG A 224 -21.76 2.16 -7.57
CA ARG A 224 -20.83 2.70 -8.56
C ARG A 224 -21.06 4.18 -8.84
N GLY A 225 -22.32 4.57 -8.94
CA GLY A 225 -22.72 5.99 -9.12
C GLY A 225 -22.25 6.85 -7.95
N LEU A 226 -22.53 6.42 -6.70
CA LEU A 226 -22.12 7.12 -5.49
C LEU A 226 -20.60 7.19 -5.37
N PHE A 227 -19.88 6.10 -5.63
CA PHE A 227 -18.42 6.08 -5.62
C PHE A 227 -17.83 7.09 -6.60
N ASN A 228 -18.30 7.09 -7.85
CA ASN A 228 -17.85 8.06 -8.86
C ASN A 228 -18.19 9.51 -8.49
N GLN A 229 -19.34 9.74 -7.86
CA GLN A 229 -19.71 11.07 -7.36
C GLN A 229 -18.74 11.53 -6.27
N VAL A 230 -18.51 10.71 -5.25
CA VAL A 230 -17.58 11.01 -4.15
C VAL A 230 -16.16 11.23 -4.69
N LEU A 231 -15.71 10.43 -5.64
CA LEU A 231 -14.41 10.63 -6.28
C LEU A 231 -14.34 11.97 -7.02
N ALA A 232 -15.37 12.34 -7.77
CA ALA A 232 -15.41 13.61 -8.48
C ALA A 232 -15.40 14.83 -7.51
N GLU A 233 -16.07 14.74 -6.37
CA GLU A 233 -16.05 15.74 -5.30
C GLU A 233 -14.69 15.88 -4.63
N ASN A 234 -13.84 14.84 -4.71
CA ASN A 234 -12.47 14.82 -4.23
C ASN A 234 -11.42 14.97 -5.35
N ASP A 235 -11.78 15.46 -6.53
CA ASP A 235 -10.90 15.63 -7.70
C ASP A 235 -10.25 14.32 -8.21
N HIS A 236 -10.92 13.20 -8.00
CA HIS A 236 -10.50 11.87 -8.46
C HIS A 236 -11.49 11.29 -9.48
N GLU A 237 -11.13 10.16 -10.06
CA GLU A 237 -11.88 9.46 -11.09
C GLU A 237 -11.75 7.94 -10.88
N GLY A 238 -12.88 7.23 -11.00
CA GLY A 238 -12.88 5.77 -10.97
C GLY A 238 -12.22 5.14 -12.21
N ASN A 239 -11.73 3.95 -12.08
CA ASN A 239 -11.13 3.17 -13.14
C ASN A 239 -12.09 2.12 -13.67
N ASP A 240 -12.99 2.50 -14.55
CA ASP A 240 -14.02 1.60 -15.12
C ASP A 240 -13.45 0.32 -15.78
N ARG A 241 -12.16 0.32 -16.12
CA ARG A 241 -11.51 -0.86 -16.74
C ARG A 241 -11.10 -1.93 -15.75
N LYS A 242 -11.17 -1.63 -14.47
CA LYS A 242 -10.80 -2.53 -13.37
C LYS A 242 -11.99 -2.92 -12.50
N ILE A 243 -13.19 -2.58 -12.90
CA ILE A 243 -14.38 -2.99 -12.16
C ILE A 243 -14.54 -4.48 -12.31
N GLU A 244 -14.59 -5.18 -11.18
CA GLU A 244 -14.86 -6.60 -11.09
C GLU A 244 -16.08 -6.81 -10.19
N ILE A 245 -16.95 -7.72 -10.56
CA ILE A 245 -18.12 -8.11 -9.76
C ILE A 245 -18.10 -9.63 -9.64
N GLU A 246 -17.99 -10.12 -8.44
CA GLU A 246 -17.86 -11.54 -8.14
C GLU A 246 -18.92 -11.96 -7.12
N ASP A 247 -19.64 -13.03 -7.40
CA ASP A 247 -20.45 -13.71 -6.40
C ASP A 247 -19.61 -14.78 -5.68
N TYR A 248 -20.23 -15.43 -4.69
CA TYR A 248 -19.56 -16.48 -3.92
C TYR A 248 -18.95 -17.58 -4.79
N GLU A 249 -19.66 -18.00 -5.84
CA GLU A 249 -19.23 -19.10 -6.72
C GLU A 249 -18.01 -18.70 -7.54
N SER A 250 -18.05 -17.54 -8.19
CA SER A 250 -16.96 -16.98 -8.99
C SER A 250 -15.73 -16.73 -8.14
N TYR A 251 -15.91 -16.12 -6.96
CA TYR A 251 -14.85 -15.85 -6.01
C TYR A 251 -14.19 -17.14 -5.48
N ASN A 252 -15.01 -18.17 -5.19
CA ASN A 252 -14.50 -19.46 -4.75
C ASN A 252 -13.71 -20.18 -5.84
N ILE A 253 -14.17 -20.14 -7.09
CA ILE A 253 -13.45 -20.76 -8.24
C ILE A 253 -12.09 -20.09 -8.43
N GLU A 254 -12.03 -18.76 -8.40
CA GLU A 254 -10.77 -18.02 -8.57
C GLU A 254 -9.77 -18.32 -7.45
N ASN A 255 -10.24 -18.37 -6.21
CA ASN A 255 -9.38 -18.55 -5.04
C ASN A 255 -9.14 -20.02 -4.67
N LEU A 256 -9.96 -20.96 -5.15
CA LEU A 256 -9.83 -22.40 -4.85
C LEU A 256 -8.46 -22.95 -5.26
N LEU A 257 -8.00 -22.64 -6.47
CA LEU A 257 -6.68 -23.07 -6.96
C LEU A 257 -5.55 -22.50 -6.10
N THR A 258 -5.64 -21.23 -5.75
CA THR A 258 -4.65 -20.57 -4.89
C THR A 258 -4.62 -21.20 -3.51
N ARG A 259 -5.77 -21.46 -2.89
CA ARG A 259 -5.87 -22.15 -1.58
C ARG A 259 -5.34 -23.57 -1.64
N TYR A 260 -5.70 -24.30 -2.68
CA TYR A 260 -5.25 -25.69 -2.90
C TYR A 260 -3.74 -25.76 -3.05
N TRP A 261 -3.13 -24.92 -3.90
CA TRP A 261 -1.69 -24.89 -4.08
C TRP A 261 -0.94 -24.40 -2.84
N LYS A 262 -1.47 -23.44 -2.10
CA LYS A 262 -0.90 -23.01 -0.82
C LYS A 262 -0.92 -24.15 0.22
N ALA A 263 -2.00 -24.91 0.28
CA ALA A 263 -2.08 -26.06 1.18
C ALA A 263 -1.09 -27.15 0.82
N ILE A 264 -0.94 -27.48 -0.47
CA ILE A 264 0.07 -28.43 -0.97
C ILE A 264 1.47 -27.94 -0.65
N MET A 265 1.77 -26.64 -0.91
CA MET A 265 3.09 -26.07 -0.65
C MET A 265 3.44 -26.05 0.83
N ARG A 266 2.47 -25.77 1.69
CA ARG A 266 2.65 -25.82 3.15
C ARG A 266 2.99 -27.25 3.58
N HIS A 267 2.18 -28.22 3.17
CA HIS A 267 2.41 -29.62 3.49
C HIS A 267 3.76 -30.11 2.95
N TRP A 268 4.11 -29.76 1.72
CA TRP A 268 5.41 -30.09 1.11
C TRP A 268 6.58 -29.49 1.88
N ASN A 269 6.48 -28.21 2.25
CA ASN A 269 7.54 -27.56 3.03
C ASN A 269 7.70 -28.19 4.42
N GLU A 270 6.60 -28.57 5.08
CA GLU A 270 6.64 -29.28 6.35
C GLU A 270 7.32 -30.65 6.24
N GLU A 271 7.01 -31.42 5.21
CA GLU A 271 7.62 -32.72 4.97
C GLU A 271 9.12 -32.60 4.61
N VAL A 272 9.47 -31.64 3.74
CA VAL A 272 10.86 -31.36 3.38
C VAL A 272 11.67 -30.91 4.59
N LEU A 273 11.12 -30.06 5.45
CA LEU A 273 11.78 -29.63 6.69
C LEU A 273 11.96 -30.79 7.68
N LYS A 274 10.97 -31.68 7.81
CA LYS A 274 11.09 -32.90 8.65
C LYS A 274 12.18 -33.82 8.15
N ASP A 275 12.27 -34.05 6.85
CA ASP A 275 13.31 -34.88 6.25
C ASP A 275 14.70 -34.24 6.36
N PHE A 276 14.76 -32.91 6.22
CA PHE A 276 15.98 -32.15 6.43
C PHE A 276 16.49 -32.24 7.87
N GLN A 277 15.59 -32.10 8.85
CA GLN A 277 15.94 -32.26 10.26
C GLN A 277 16.42 -33.68 10.61
N ARG A 278 15.88 -34.68 9.90
CA ARG A 278 16.27 -36.08 10.10
C ARG A 278 17.64 -36.46 9.48
N GLN A 279 18.00 -35.84 8.37
CA GLN A 279 19.15 -36.24 7.58
C GLN A 279 20.38 -35.35 7.71
N ASN A 280 20.26 -34.16 8.31
CA ASN A 280 21.35 -33.18 8.43
C ASN A 280 22.10 -32.88 7.10
N GLN A 281 21.49 -33.17 5.97
CA GLN A 281 22.06 -32.94 4.63
C GLN A 281 21.09 -32.17 3.74
N ILE A 282 21.51 -30.96 3.31
CA ILE A 282 20.87 -30.26 2.20
C ILE A 282 21.37 -30.91 0.91
N GLY A 283 20.67 -31.91 0.42
CA GLY A 283 20.96 -32.43 -0.91
C GLY A 283 20.60 -31.45 -1.99
N THR A 284 21.47 -31.24 -2.98
CA THR A 284 21.21 -30.49 -4.21
C THR A 284 19.89 -30.91 -4.89
N GLU A 285 19.48 -32.14 -4.69
CA GLU A 285 18.23 -32.70 -5.22
C GLU A 285 16.97 -32.05 -4.65
N ILE A 286 16.97 -31.66 -3.36
CA ILE A 286 15.84 -30.96 -2.71
C ILE A 286 15.74 -29.53 -3.25
N GLN A 287 16.86 -28.85 -3.42
CA GLN A 287 16.90 -27.53 -4.01
C GLN A 287 16.40 -27.53 -5.46
N HIS A 288 16.74 -28.53 -6.25
CA HIS A 288 16.24 -28.70 -7.61
C HIS A 288 14.73 -28.96 -7.65
N LYS A 289 14.20 -29.79 -6.75
CA LYS A 289 12.75 -30.05 -6.65
C LYS A 289 11.96 -28.82 -6.21
N LEU A 290 12.47 -28.05 -5.24
CA LEU A 290 11.85 -26.80 -4.80
C LEU A 290 11.91 -25.72 -5.90
N SER A 291 13.03 -25.61 -6.61
CA SER A 291 13.17 -24.69 -7.74
C SER A 291 12.22 -25.05 -8.89
N PHE A 292 12.06 -26.33 -9.19
CA PHE A 292 11.14 -26.82 -10.21
C PHE A 292 9.67 -26.54 -9.84
N LEU A 293 9.29 -26.80 -8.59
CA LEU A 293 7.95 -26.48 -8.07
C LEU A 293 7.67 -24.98 -8.11
N ASN A 294 8.61 -24.14 -7.68
CA ASN A 294 8.47 -22.70 -7.79
C ASN A 294 8.30 -22.24 -9.24
N GLN A 295 9.03 -22.82 -10.20
CA GLN A 295 8.86 -22.51 -11.61
C GLN A 295 7.48 -22.93 -12.16
N LEU A 296 6.87 -23.99 -11.66
CA LEU A 296 5.52 -24.44 -12.04
C LEU A 296 4.43 -23.52 -11.45
N ILE A 297 4.67 -22.94 -10.30
CA ILE A 297 3.71 -22.07 -9.61
C ILE A 297 3.71 -20.65 -10.19
N TYR A 298 4.87 -20.18 -10.69
CA TYR A 298 5.03 -18.84 -11.27
C TYR A 298 4.86 -18.77 -12.78
N ARG A 299 4.48 -19.86 -13.44
CA ARG A 299 4.05 -19.91 -14.84
C ARG A 299 2.54 -19.97 -14.97
#